data_2709680348655f5ad8445b7fe4ec4a05
#
_entry.id   2709680348655f5ad8445b7fe4ec4a05
#
_cell.length_a   1.000
_cell.length_b   1.000
_cell.length_c   1.000
_cell.angle_alpha   90.00
_cell.angle_beta   90.00
_cell.angle_gamma   90.00
#
_symmetry.space_group_name_H-M   'P 1'
#
loop_
_entity.id
_entity.type
_entity.pdbx_description
1 polymer ?
#
loop_
_entity_poly.entity_id
_entity_poly.type
_entity_poly.pdbx_seq_one_letter_code
_entity_poly.pdbx_strand_id
1 'polypeptide(L)'
;MRTNELILYKDMEDGELLQDMTFLMENYNNEYYNEDDMKSLLYSTIGDLTELSVSHGFEGNLWHTYLTYLMVSHENAYSTSCEIVGPVEGSINIAALHDFKIFKELFDYDFQNLGEVLGEDGLAMIRDYKGVNGHGQVFNERIRDRICDLAKALDGTKCAEEFKEKVTQFYKEFGVGKLGLHKAFRIEHTEEGARIVPITKIAHVHLDDLVGYEMAKKKLIDNTEAFVMGRKSNNCLLFGDAGTGKSSSIKAILNQYYDQGLRMIEVYKHQFQDLNDVIAQIKNRNYKFIIYMDDLSFEEFEIEYKYLKAVIEGGLEKKPDNVLIYATSNRRHLIRETFKDKEDRDEELHTNDTVQEKLSLVARFGVTIYFGRPQKREFQEIVCQLAKRNNLNLTEEELLAEANKWELSHGGMSGRTAQQFIDYLAGKTGNFSEI
;
A
#
# COMPACT_ATOMS: atom_id res chain seq x y z
N MET A 1 14.00 -0.20 33.93
CA MET A 1 13.98 -0.73 32.53
C MET A 1 15.01 0.03 31.69
N ARG A 2 15.71 -0.63 30.79
CA ARG A 2 16.88 -0.01 30.10
C ARG A 2 16.53 0.54 28.72
N THR A 3 15.33 1.11 28.53
CA THR A 3 14.88 1.63 27.23
C THR A 3 15.75 2.78 26.70
N ASN A 4 16.38 3.53 27.58
CA ASN A 4 17.36 4.56 27.23
C ASN A 4 18.71 3.99 26.73
N GLU A 5 18.94 2.66 26.84
CA GLU A 5 20.10 1.95 26.33
C GLU A 5 19.89 1.34 24.94
N LEU A 6 18.69 1.48 24.35
CA LEU A 6 18.40 1.00 22.99
C LEU A 6 19.35 1.65 21.98
N ILE A 7 19.93 0.84 21.10
CA ILE A 7 20.94 1.23 20.10
C ILE A 7 20.29 1.40 18.71
N LEU A 8 19.57 0.40 18.27
CA LEU A 8 18.95 0.33 16.94
C LEU A 8 17.50 0.79 16.97
N TYR A 9 16.78 0.52 18.05
CA TYR A 9 15.36 0.85 18.26
C TYR A 9 15.17 2.10 19.14
N LYS A 10 16.03 3.08 18.96
CA LYS A 10 15.87 4.41 19.55
C LYS A 10 15.01 5.31 18.65
N ASP A 11 14.43 6.32 19.21
CA ASP A 11 13.65 7.34 18.48
C ASP A 11 12.53 6.72 17.58
N MET A 12 11.84 5.70 18.11
CA MET A 12 10.74 5.06 17.41
C MET A 12 9.52 5.99 17.30
N GLU A 13 8.89 6.02 16.13
CA GLU A 13 7.57 6.64 15.96
C GLU A 13 6.60 5.92 16.94
N ASP A 14 5.73 6.67 17.61
CA ASP A 14 4.85 6.17 18.70
C ASP A 14 5.59 5.63 19.96
N GLY A 15 6.86 5.98 20.15
CA GLY A 15 7.67 5.52 21.30
C GLY A 15 7.41 6.25 22.61
N GLU A 16 6.60 7.31 22.65
CA GLU A 16 6.28 8.08 23.86
C GLU A 16 5.61 7.20 24.92
N LEU A 17 4.64 6.41 24.52
CA LEU A 17 3.94 5.47 25.39
C LEU A 17 4.88 4.40 26.00
N LEU A 18 5.93 3.98 25.27
CA LEU A 18 6.97 3.10 25.82
C LEU A 18 7.73 3.79 26.95
N GLN A 19 8.05 5.07 26.80
CA GLN A 19 8.75 5.83 27.83
C GLN A 19 7.90 6.01 29.08
N ASP A 20 6.63 6.35 28.94
CA ASP A 20 5.69 6.52 30.06
C ASP A 20 5.48 5.20 30.83
N MET A 21 5.26 4.11 30.10
CA MET A 21 5.08 2.79 30.74
C MET A 21 6.37 2.34 31.45
N THR A 22 7.53 2.52 30.83
CA THR A 22 8.81 2.16 31.47
C THR A 22 9.12 3.04 32.69
N PHE A 23 8.77 4.31 32.64
CA PHE A 23 8.86 5.20 33.80
C PHE A 23 7.98 4.72 34.97
N LEU A 24 6.73 4.31 34.67
CA LEU A 24 5.83 3.71 35.66
C LEU A 24 6.41 2.43 36.26
N MET A 25 6.91 1.50 35.42
CA MET A 25 7.52 0.24 35.86
C MET A 25 8.70 0.44 36.80
N GLU A 26 9.47 1.53 36.64
CA GLU A 26 10.64 1.85 37.47
C GLU A 26 10.29 2.59 38.76
N ASN A 27 9.20 3.37 38.76
CA ASN A 27 8.98 4.38 39.80
C ASN A 27 7.66 4.18 40.58
N TYR A 28 6.85 3.18 40.30
CA TYR A 28 5.54 2.98 40.96
C TYR A 28 5.63 2.84 42.52
N ASN A 29 6.77 2.42 43.06
CA ASN A 29 7.06 2.31 44.50
C ASN A 29 8.04 3.37 45.01
N ASN A 30 8.33 4.42 44.22
CA ASN A 30 9.30 5.40 44.58
C ASN A 30 8.64 6.53 45.37
N GLU A 31 9.03 6.70 46.65
CA GLU A 31 8.51 7.72 47.59
C GLU A 31 8.67 9.18 47.11
N TYR A 32 9.50 9.44 46.11
CA TYR A 32 9.64 10.79 45.52
C TYR A 32 8.47 11.22 44.67
N TYR A 33 7.64 10.27 44.21
CA TYR A 33 6.49 10.54 43.33
C TYR A 33 5.17 10.37 44.11
N ASN A 34 4.20 11.25 43.80
CA ASN A 34 2.89 11.14 44.40
C ASN A 34 2.14 9.95 43.78
N GLU A 35 1.53 9.11 44.60
CA GLU A 35 0.76 7.96 44.15
C GLU A 35 -0.39 8.35 43.22
N ASP A 36 -1.09 9.46 43.48
CA ASP A 36 -2.18 9.95 42.62
C ASP A 36 -1.67 10.38 41.23
N ASP A 37 -0.49 11.00 41.13
CA ASP A 37 0.14 11.37 39.88
C ASP A 37 0.55 10.09 39.09
N MET A 38 1.10 9.09 39.76
CA MET A 38 1.46 7.80 39.16
C MET A 38 0.24 7.04 38.67
N LYS A 39 -0.87 7.05 39.43
CA LYS A 39 -2.16 6.50 38.99
C LYS A 39 -2.70 7.24 37.76
N SER A 40 -2.65 8.57 37.78
CA SER A 40 -3.11 9.40 36.64
C SER A 40 -2.32 9.06 35.39
N LEU A 41 -0.99 8.94 35.49
CA LEU A 41 -0.12 8.56 34.38
C LEU A 41 -0.45 7.14 33.87
N LEU A 42 -0.67 6.17 34.77
CA LEU A 42 -1.03 4.81 34.39
C LEU A 42 -2.34 4.77 33.58
N TYR A 43 -3.38 5.45 34.07
CA TYR A 43 -4.67 5.46 33.35
C TYR A 43 -4.59 6.24 32.03
N SER A 44 -3.79 7.30 31.94
CA SER A 44 -3.51 7.97 30.67
C SER A 44 -2.81 7.03 29.70
N THR A 45 -1.75 6.35 30.11
CA THR A 45 -1.00 5.39 29.30
C THR A 45 -1.85 4.21 28.83
N ILE A 46 -2.76 3.71 29.69
CA ILE A 46 -3.74 2.69 29.30
C ILE A 46 -4.73 3.24 28.25
N GLY A 47 -5.17 4.49 28.45
CA GLY A 47 -6.03 5.18 27.47
C GLY A 47 -5.37 5.28 26.10
N ASP A 48 -4.14 5.76 26.04
CA ASP A 48 -3.38 5.92 24.79
C ASP A 48 -3.11 4.56 24.11
N LEU A 49 -2.79 3.52 24.90
CA LEU A 49 -2.64 2.15 24.40
C LEU A 49 -3.94 1.61 23.81
N THR A 50 -5.07 1.93 24.43
CA THR A 50 -6.39 1.53 23.96
C THR A 50 -6.76 2.25 22.66
N GLU A 51 -6.56 3.57 22.58
CA GLU A 51 -6.80 4.35 21.37
C GLU A 51 -5.93 3.86 20.20
N LEU A 52 -4.65 3.61 20.46
CA LEU A 52 -3.75 3.02 19.48
C LEU A 52 -4.27 1.64 19.01
N SER A 53 -4.72 0.82 19.95
CA SER A 53 -5.24 -0.51 19.64
C SER A 53 -6.52 -0.46 18.80
N VAL A 54 -7.43 0.45 19.11
CA VAL A 54 -8.66 0.68 18.32
C VAL A 54 -8.31 1.16 16.90
N SER A 55 -7.40 2.11 16.78
CA SER A 55 -7.00 2.66 15.47
C SER A 55 -6.32 1.61 14.58
N HIS A 56 -5.53 0.71 15.14
CA HIS A 56 -4.80 -0.34 14.43
C HIS A 56 -5.57 -1.67 14.35
N GLY A 57 -6.64 -1.83 15.16
CA GLY A 57 -7.44 -3.05 15.26
C GLY A 57 -6.76 -4.15 16.08
N PHE A 58 -5.89 -3.81 17.03
CA PHE A 58 -5.18 -4.79 17.85
C PHE A 58 -6.08 -5.46 18.88
N GLU A 59 -5.77 -6.73 19.19
CA GLU A 59 -6.47 -7.56 20.15
C GLU A 59 -5.50 -8.41 20.97
N GLY A 60 -5.98 -8.95 22.09
CA GLY A 60 -5.20 -9.80 22.99
C GLY A 60 -4.39 -9.01 23.99
N ASN A 61 -3.14 -9.38 24.24
CA ASN A 61 -2.24 -8.65 25.13
C ASN A 61 -1.75 -7.38 24.42
N LEU A 62 -2.33 -6.23 24.76
CA LEU A 62 -2.07 -4.95 24.11
C LEU A 62 -0.62 -4.48 24.30
N TRP A 63 -0.03 -4.74 25.47
CA TRP A 63 1.37 -4.39 25.71
C TRP A 63 2.32 -5.16 24.80
N HIS A 64 2.15 -6.48 24.70
CA HIS A 64 2.95 -7.29 23.78
C HIS A 64 2.74 -6.91 22.32
N THR A 65 1.50 -6.64 21.93
CA THR A 65 1.16 -6.23 20.57
C THR A 65 1.75 -4.86 20.25
N TYR A 66 1.71 -3.91 21.18
CA TYR A 66 2.33 -2.60 21.03
C TYR A 66 3.85 -2.69 20.88
N LEU A 67 4.54 -3.45 21.74
CA LEU A 67 5.99 -3.64 21.61
C LEU A 67 6.36 -4.29 20.27
N THR A 68 5.56 -5.25 19.82
CA THR A 68 5.73 -5.89 18.51
C THR A 68 5.53 -4.88 17.38
N TYR A 69 4.49 -4.05 17.46
CA TYR A 69 4.22 -2.98 16.52
C TYR A 69 5.40 -2.01 16.41
N LEU A 70 5.96 -1.56 17.52
CA LEU A 70 7.15 -0.69 17.51
C LEU A 70 8.32 -1.33 16.76
N MET A 71 8.61 -2.61 17.03
CA MET A 71 9.72 -3.31 16.36
C MET A 71 9.50 -3.48 14.87
N VAL A 72 8.29 -3.83 14.42
CA VAL A 72 8.03 -4.09 13.00
C VAL A 72 7.82 -2.82 12.19
N SER A 73 7.45 -1.72 12.84
CA SER A 73 7.26 -0.40 12.20
C SER A 73 8.54 0.41 12.09
N HIS A 74 9.53 0.14 12.97
CA HIS A 74 10.76 0.91 13.02
C HIS A 74 11.83 0.38 12.06
N GLU A 75 12.15 1.20 11.04
CA GLU A 75 13.21 0.90 10.08
C GLU A 75 14.58 1.30 10.65
N ASN A 76 15.47 0.34 10.76
CA ASN A 76 16.87 0.57 11.16
C ASN A 76 17.83 -0.29 10.34
N ALA A 77 19.14 -0.13 10.53
CA ALA A 77 20.14 -0.85 9.75
C ALA A 77 20.04 -2.39 9.87
N TYR A 78 19.61 -2.91 11.02
CA TYR A 78 19.42 -4.34 11.22
C TYR A 78 18.14 -4.82 10.53
N SER A 79 17.00 -4.18 10.80
CA SER A 79 15.70 -4.61 10.29
C SER A 79 15.63 -4.56 8.76
N THR A 80 16.17 -3.49 8.14
CA THR A 80 16.24 -3.36 6.67
C THR A 80 17.22 -4.36 6.04
N SER A 81 18.33 -4.69 6.69
CA SER A 81 19.23 -5.74 6.21
C SER A 81 18.57 -7.12 6.27
N CYS A 82 17.85 -7.42 7.37
CA CYS A 82 17.12 -8.68 7.51
C CYS A 82 15.98 -8.81 6.49
N GLU A 83 15.32 -7.73 6.14
CA GLU A 83 14.32 -7.69 5.07
C GLU A 83 14.92 -8.18 3.73
N ILE A 84 16.16 -7.77 3.43
CA ILE A 84 16.80 -8.07 2.15
C ILE A 84 17.34 -9.52 2.12
N VAL A 85 18.13 -9.91 3.12
CA VAL A 85 18.87 -11.20 3.10
C VAL A 85 18.41 -12.21 4.14
N GLY A 86 17.53 -11.83 5.06
CA GLY A 86 17.17 -12.61 6.24
C GLY A 86 18.23 -12.49 7.33
N PRO A 87 18.57 -13.55 8.05
CA PRO A 87 19.60 -13.50 9.08
C PRO A 87 20.89 -12.90 8.53
N VAL A 88 21.39 -11.83 9.18
CA VAL A 88 22.63 -11.14 8.79
C VAL A 88 23.79 -11.59 9.65
N GLU A 89 25.00 -11.54 9.10
CA GLU A 89 26.23 -11.78 9.84
C GLU A 89 26.87 -10.45 10.26
N GLY A 90 27.79 -10.50 11.24
CA GLY A 90 28.59 -9.36 11.64
C GLY A 90 28.15 -8.71 12.94
N SER A 91 28.87 -7.62 13.31
CA SER A 91 28.76 -6.95 14.61
C SER A 91 27.40 -6.30 14.88
N ILE A 92 26.61 -6.00 13.86
CA ILE A 92 25.25 -5.47 14.01
C ILE A 92 24.35 -6.42 14.83
N ASN A 93 24.64 -7.73 14.80
CA ASN A 93 23.94 -8.73 15.60
C ASN A 93 24.13 -8.55 17.10
N ILE A 94 25.26 -7.97 17.53
CA ILE A 94 25.52 -7.67 18.94
C ILE A 94 24.59 -6.57 19.41
N ALA A 95 24.47 -5.49 18.63
CA ALA A 95 23.55 -4.39 18.93
C ALA A 95 22.07 -4.86 18.89
N ALA A 96 21.71 -5.65 17.87
CA ALA A 96 20.35 -6.21 17.77
C ALA A 96 20.03 -7.12 18.96
N LEU A 97 20.94 -8.02 19.36
CA LEU A 97 20.71 -8.89 20.51
C LEU A 97 20.63 -8.10 21.82
N HIS A 98 21.42 -7.02 21.94
CA HIS A 98 21.32 -6.11 23.08
C HIS A 98 19.92 -5.51 23.19
N ASP A 99 19.39 -4.96 22.11
CA ASP A 99 18.06 -4.36 22.10
C ASP A 99 16.95 -5.40 22.31
N PHE A 100 17.08 -6.57 21.69
CA PHE A 100 16.09 -7.66 21.90
C PHE A 100 16.12 -8.24 23.32
N LYS A 101 17.23 -8.15 24.06
CA LYS A 101 17.23 -8.46 25.50
C LYS A 101 16.35 -7.47 26.27
N ILE A 102 16.44 -6.19 25.93
CA ILE A 102 15.60 -5.15 26.55
C ILE A 102 14.12 -5.39 26.21
N PHE A 103 13.79 -5.65 24.94
CA PHE A 103 12.42 -5.96 24.54
C PHE A 103 11.89 -7.23 25.21
N LYS A 104 12.72 -8.27 25.37
CA LYS A 104 12.34 -9.50 26.08
C LYS A 104 12.08 -9.23 27.55
N GLU A 105 12.89 -8.41 28.23
CA GLU A 105 12.64 -7.98 29.59
C GLU A 105 11.30 -7.23 29.72
N LEU A 106 10.94 -6.40 28.72
CA LEU A 106 9.66 -5.70 28.67
C LEU A 106 8.47 -6.64 28.42
N PHE A 107 8.64 -7.67 27.59
CA PHE A 107 7.65 -8.71 27.35
C PHE A 107 7.39 -9.55 28.59
N ASP A 108 8.44 -9.90 29.33
CA ASP A 108 8.38 -10.75 30.51
C ASP A 108 8.00 -9.98 31.79
N TYR A 109 7.75 -8.68 31.69
CA TYR A 109 7.42 -7.87 32.87
C TYR A 109 6.08 -8.28 33.47
N ASP A 110 6.11 -8.64 34.75
CA ASP A 110 4.89 -8.95 35.51
C ASP A 110 4.26 -7.67 36.08
N PHE A 111 3.12 -7.31 35.56
CA PHE A 111 2.34 -6.14 36.00
C PHE A 111 1.64 -6.34 37.36
N GLN A 112 1.72 -7.53 38.02
CA GLN A 112 0.98 -7.81 39.22
C GLN A 112 1.31 -6.80 40.31
N ASN A 113 2.58 -6.59 40.62
CA ASN A 113 3.01 -5.65 41.66
C ASN A 113 2.59 -4.20 41.37
N LEU A 114 2.65 -3.78 40.11
CA LEU A 114 2.20 -2.45 39.70
C LEU A 114 0.69 -2.30 39.84
N GLY A 115 -0.05 -3.35 39.53
CA GLY A 115 -1.50 -3.40 39.69
C GLY A 115 -1.94 -3.34 41.16
N GLU A 116 -1.29 -4.08 42.06
CA GLU A 116 -1.56 -4.06 43.49
C GLU A 116 -1.41 -2.66 44.12
N VAL A 117 -0.47 -1.84 43.61
CA VAL A 117 -0.21 -0.49 44.11
C VAL A 117 -1.09 0.55 43.44
N LEU A 118 -1.18 0.54 42.11
CA LEU A 118 -1.84 1.60 41.35
C LEU A 118 -3.28 1.28 40.88
N GLY A 119 -3.69 0.02 40.90
CA GLY A 119 -5.04 -0.47 40.55
C GLY A 119 -5.03 -1.55 39.47
N GLU A 120 -5.80 -2.62 39.70
CA GLU A 120 -5.84 -3.82 38.85
C GLU A 120 -6.77 -3.69 37.64
N ASP A 121 -7.86 -2.92 37.75
CA ASP A 121 -8.94 -2.91 36.75
C ASP A 121 -8.47 -2.49 35.36
N GLY A 122 -7.60 -1.48 35.29
CA GLY A 122 -7.04 -1.01 34.02
C GLY A 122 -6.06 -2.00 33.38
N LEU A 123 -5.24 -2.68 34.20
CA LEU A 123 -4.25 -3.66 33.73
C LEU A 123 -4.88 -4.95 33.23
N ALA A 124 -6.03 -5.34 33.78
CA ALA A 124 -6.81 -6.49 33.30
C ALA A 124 -7.23 -6.28 31.83
N MET A 125 -7.57 -5.05 31.45
CA MET A 125 -7.94 -4.70 30.07
C MET A 125 -6.77 -4.84 29.10
N ILE A 126 -5.54 -4.51 29.52
CA ILE A 126 -4.34 -4.66 28.70
C ILE A 126 -4.06 -6.12 28.37
N ARG A 127 -4.33 -7.06 29.27
CA ARG A 127 -3.95 -8.47 29.13
C ARG A 127 -4.80 -9.27 28.15
N ASP A 128 -6.10 -8.98 28.03
CA ASP A 128 -7.04 -9.71 27.16
C ASP A 128 -8.05 -8.75 26.54
N TYR A 129 -7.57 -7.82 25.77
CA TYR A 129 -8.39 -6.83 25.09
C TYR A 129 -9.14 -7.45 23.91
N LYS A 130 -10.43 -7.14 23.79
CA LYS A 130 -11.27 -7.55 22.67
C LYS A 130 -11.79 -6.32 21.95
N GLY A 131 -11.40 -6.15 20.70
CA GLY A 131 -11.87 -5.07 19.84
C GLY A 131 -13.36 -5.18 19.53
N VAL A 132 -14.05 -4.04 19.43
CA VAL A 132 -15.52 -4.00 19.24
C VAL A 132 -15.94 -4.59 17.89
N ASN A 133 -15.16 -4.43 16.82
CA ASN A 133 -15.51 -4.83 15.44
C ASN A 133 -14.39 -5.51 14.67
N GLY A 134 -13.25 -5.79 15.26
CA GLY A 134 -12.08 -6.39 14.55
C GLY A 134 -11.50 -5.57 13.40
N HIS A 135 -11.93 -4.33 13.20
CA HIS A 135 -11.52 -3.47 12.09
C HIS A 135 -10.73 -2.25 12.58
N GLY A 136 -9.46 -2.18 12.18
CA GLY A 136 -8.63 -0.99 12.38
C GLY A 136 -8.80 0.04 11.25
N GLN A 137 -8.46 1.30 11.52
CA GLN A 137 -8.42 2.36 10.50
C GLN A 137 -7.05 2.42 9.79
N VAL A 138 -5.98 2.16 10.53
CA VAL A 138 -4.59 2.25 10.06
C VAL A 138 -4.14 0.96 9.38
N PHE A 139 -4.45 -0.19 9.96
CA PHE A 139 -4.10 -1.49 9.41
C PHE A 139 -5.33 -2.23 8.88
N ASN A 140 -5.12 -2.96 7.76
CA ASN A 140 -6.08 -3.98 7.33
C ASN A 140 -5.93 -5.25 8.19
N GLU A 141 -6.92 -6.13 8.15
CA GLU A 141 -6.94 -7.36 8.94
C GLU A 141 -5.66 -8.18 8.81
N ARG A 142 -5.11 -8.30 7.62
CA ARG A 142 -3.89 -9.08 7.38
C ARG A 142 -2.66 -8.52 8.08
N ILE A 143 -2.47 -7.19 8.10
CA ILE A 143 -1.34 -6.56 8.80
C ILE A 143 -1.52 -6.72 10.30
N ARG A 144 -2.72 -6.43 10.81
CA ARG A 144 -3.10 -6.62 12.19
C ARG A 144 -2.81 -8.04 12.66
N ASP A 145 -3.33 -9.04 11.93
CA ASP A 145 -3.22 -10.45 12.30
C ASP A 145 -1.75 -10.88 12.36
N ARG A 146 -0.92 -10.48 11.39
CA ARG A 146 0.53 -10.76 11.39
C ARG A 146 1.24 -10.19 12.63
N ILE A 147 0.90 -8.97 13.03
CA ILE A 147 1.48 -8.34 14.22
C ILE A 147 1.01 -9.05 15.48
N CYS A 148 -0.28 -9.35 15.61
CA CYS A 148 -0.84 -10.09 16.75
C CYS A 148 -0.28 -11.51 16.85
N ASP A 149 -0.10 -12.20 15.72
CA ASP A 149 0.48 -13.55 15.69
C ASP A 149 1.96 -13.53 16.06
N LEU A 150 2.73 -12.54 15.60
CA LEU A 150 4.11 -12.36 16.03
C LEU A 150 4.16 -12.08 17.55
N ALA A 151 3.30 -11.20 18.07
CA ALA A 151 3.27 -10.89 19.50
C ALA A 151 3.04 -12.16 20.35
N LYS A 152 2.08 -13.01 19.97
CA LYS A 152 1.84 -14.30 20.60
C LYS A 152 3.04 -15.25 20.49
N ALA A 153 3.70 -15.26 19.34
CA ALA A 153 4.89 -16.08 19.14
C ALA A 153 6.08 -15.61 19.99
N LEU A 154 6.22 -14.30 20.19
CA LEU A 154 7.28 -13.70 21.01
C LEU A 154 7.07 -13.94 22.49
N ASP A 155 5.81 -13.92 22.97
CA ASP A 155 5.44 -14.25 24.35
C ASP A 155 5.92 -15.67 24.76
N GLY A 156 5.84 -16.62 23.85
CA GLY A 156 6.29 -18.00 24.09
C GLY A 156 7.81 -18.22 24.05
N THR A 157 8.64 -17.20 23.84
CA THR A 157 10.09 -17.36 23.72
C THR A 157 10.78 -17.46 25.09
N LYS A 158 11.83 -18.28 25.20
CA LYS A 158 12.54 -18.54 26.46
C LYS A 158 13.76 -17.65 26.67
N CYS A 159 14.33 -17.10 25.60
CA CYS A 159 15.52 -16.26 25.66
C CYS A 159 15.50 -15.21 24.55
N ALA A 160 16.38 -14.23 24.66
CA ALA A 160 16.50 -13.14 23.70
C ALA A 160 16.99 -13.59 22.31
N GLU A 161 17.73 -14.67 22.24
CA GLU A 161 18.20 -15.26 20.99
C GLU A 161 17.01 -15.81 20.18
N GLU A 162 16.11 -16.58 20.81
CA GLU A 162 14.88 -17.08 20.20
C GLU A 162 13.93 -15.94 19.82
N PHE A 163 13.82 -14.93 20.68
CA PHE A 163 13.06 -13.71 20.41
C PHE A 163 13.57 -13.01 19.15
N LYS A 164 14.89 -12.77 19.08
CA LYS A 164 15.54 -12.19 17.91
C LYS A 164 15.30 -13.01 16.65
N GLU A 165 15.39 -14.34 16.71
CA GLU A 165 15.18 -15.23 15.57
C GLU A 165 13.77 -15.06 14.97
N LYS A 166 12.72 -15.04 15.81
CA LYS A 166 11.34 -14.83 15.37
C LYS A 166 11.12 -13.46 14.72
N VAL A 167 11.66 -12.39 15.31
CA VAL A 167 11.57 -11.04 14.74
C VAL A 167 12.33 -10.97 13.40
N THR A 168 13.52 -11.56 13.32
CA THR A 168 14.31 -11.63 12.08
C THR A 168 13.58 -12.37 10.97
N GLN A 169 12.94 -13.49 11.31
CA GLN A 169 12.13 -14.25 10.36
C GLN A 169 10.95 -13.42 9.85
N PHE A 170 10.28 -12.69 10.74
CA PHE A 170 9.20 -11.79 10.33
C PHE A 170 9.69 -10.72 9.34
N TYR A 171 10.84 -10.08 9.59
CA TYR A 171 11.39 -9.08 8.68
C TYR A 171 11.68 -9.67 7.30
N LYS A 172 12.19 -10.89 7.24
CA LYS A 172 12.44 -11.59 5.97
C LYS A 172 11.17 -11.90 5.21
N GLU A 173 10.13 -12.36 5.89
CA GLU A 173 8.88 -12.83 5.27
C GLU A 173 7.95 -11.68 4.88
N PHE A 174 7.83 -10.70 5.77
CA PHE A 174 6.81 -9.65 5.64
C PHE A 174 7.38 -8.25 5.47
N GLY A 175 8.68 -8.08 5.72
CA GLY A 175 9.37 -6.80 5.66
C GLY A 175 9.25 -5.97 6.92
N VAL A 176 9.73 -4.73 6.85
CA VAL A 176 9.75 -3.78 7.97
C VAL A 176 9.25 -2.41 7.54
N GLY A 177 8.69 -1.69 8.50
CA GLY A 177 8.21 -0.34 8.29
C GLY A 177 7.04 -0.25 7.32
N LYS A 178 6.70 0.97 6.93
CA LYS A 178 5.55 1.21 6.05
C LYS A 178 5.63 0.49 4.71
N LEU A 179 6.83 0.40 4.09
CA LEU A 179 7.00 -0.25 2.79
C LEU A 179 6.89 -1.78 2.87
N GLY A 180 7.20 -2.38 4.01
CA GLY A 180 6.99 -3.80 4.27
C GLY A 180 5.52 -4.13 4.50
N LEU A 181 4.89 -3.40 5.38
CA LEU A 181 3.54 -3.69 5.86
C LEU A 181 2.44 -3.36 4.85
N HIS A 182 2.58 -2.28 4.06
CA HIS A 182 1.55 -1.81 3.13
C HIS A 182 1.86 -2.15 1.67
N LYS A 183 0.83 -2.24 0.84
CA LYS A 183 0.95 -2.58 -0.59
C LYS A 183 0.83 -1.39 -1.53
N ALA A 184 0.15 -0.32 -1.14
CA ALA A 184 0.00 0.88 -1.95
C ALA A 184 0.28 2.15 -1.15
N PHE A 185 0.76 3.15 -1.86
CA PHE A 185 1.22 4.41 -1.31
C PHE A 185 0.80 5.57 -2.21
N ARG A 186 0.76 6.76 -1.63
CA ARG A 186 0.68 8.04 -2.31
C ARG A 186 1.85 8.92 -1.88
N ILE A 187 2.03 10.02 -2.58
CA ILE A 187 3.04 11.02 -2.24
C ILE A 187 2.36 12.18 -1.54
N GLU A 188 2.97 12.66 -0.47
CA GLU A 188 2.65 13.93 0.16
C GLU A 188 3.87 14.83 0.09
N HIS A 189 3.67 16.07 -0.35
CA HIS A 189 4.73 17.08 -0.39
C HIS A 189 4.84 17.73 0.98
N THR A 190 6.07 17.76 1.54
CA THR A 190 6.37 18.40 2.82
C THR A 190 7.48 19.42 2.63
N GLU A 191 7.73 20.26 3.63
CA GLU A 191 8.84 21.22 3.61
C GLU A 191 10.22 20.54 3.46
N GLU A 192 10.33 19.28 3.90
CA GLU A 192 11.56 18.48 3.83
C GLU A 192 11.68 17.67 2.52
N GLY A 193 10.68 17.73 1.63
CA GLY A 193 10.63 17.00 0.36
C GLY A 193 9.44 16.05 0.24
N ALA A 194 9.52 15.10 -0.69
CA ALA A 194 8.46 14.12 -0.93
C ALA A 194 8.43 13.02 0.13
N ARG A 195 7.27 12.82 0.77
CA ARG A 195 7.02 11.75 1.73
C ARG A 195 6.12 10.68 1.12
N ILE A 196 6.52 9.41 1.22
CA ILE A 196 5.70 8.26 0.81
C ILE A 196 4.79 7.88 1.98
N VAL A 197 3.46 7.90 1.76
CA VAL A 197 2.44 7.63 2.78
C VAL A 197 1.57 6.45 2.36
N PRO A 198 1.26 5.49 3.26
CA PRO A 198 0.47 4.32 2.91
C PRO A 198 -0.98 4.66 2.60
N ILE A 199 -1.57 3.91 1.65
CA ILE A 199 -3.01 3.87 1.37
C ILE A 199 -3.56 2.63 2.06
N THR A 200 -4.40 2.80 3.06
CA THR A 200 -4.92 1.72 3.90
C THR A 200 -6.13 1.02 3.28
N LYS A 201 -7.00 1.78 2.60
CA LYS A 201 -8.21 1.26 1.94
C LYS A 201 -7.99 1.16 0.44
N ILE A 202 -7.69 -0.02 -0.04
CA ILE A 202 -7.48 -0.30 -1.46
C ILE A 202 -8.63 -1.17 -1.96
N ALA A 203 -9.15 -0.86 -3.16
CA ALA A 203 -10.19 -1.65 -3.77
C ALA A 203 -9.74 -3.12 -3.99
N HIS A 204 -10.52 -4.06 -3.50
CA HIS A 204 -10.32 -5.49 -3.73
C HIS A 204 -10.81 -5.84 -5.13
N VAL A 205 -9.96 -5.64 -6.14
CA VAL A 205 -10.22 -5.99 -7.53
C VAL A 205 -9.30 -7.14 -7.90
N HIS A 206 -9.84 -8.19 -8.50
CA HIS A 206 -9.08 -9.30 -9.07
C HIS A 206 -9.12 -9.25 -10.60
N LEU A 207 -8.12 -9.82 -11.28
CA LEU A 207 -8.12 -9.85 -12.75
C LEU A 207 -9.29 -10.65 -13.32
N ASP A 208 -9.77 -11.64 -12.59
CA ASP A 208 -10.96 -12.43 -12.94
C ASP A 208 -12.27 -11.63 -12.84
N ASP A 209 -12.25 -10.50 -12.12
CA ASP A 209 -13.40 -9.59 -12.04
C ASP A 209 -13.59 -8.78 -13.33
N LEU A 210 -12.53 -8.65 -14.11
CA LEU A 210 -12.54 -7.94 -15.37
C LEU A 210 -12.90 -8.88 -16.52
N VAL A 211 -14.15 -8.80 -16.97
CA VAL A 211 -14.66 -9.62 -18.07
C VAL A 211 -14.08 -9.15 -19.40
N GLY A 212 -13.61 -10.07 -20.21
CA GLY A 212 -13.00 -9.79 -21.51
C GLY A 212 -11.56 -9.30 -21.43
N TYR A 213 -11.07 -8.72 -22.54
CA TYR A 213 -9.71 -8.17 -22.66
C TYR A 213 -8.57 -9.18 -22.42
N GLU A 214 -8.75 -10.48 -22.69
CA GLU A 214 -7.84 -11.56 -22.35
C GLU A 214 -6.42 -11.32 -22.87
N MET A 215 -6.27 -10.83 -24.13
CA MET A 215 -4.97 -10.51 -24.70
C MET A 215 -4.29 -9.30 -24.04
N ALA A 216 -5.09 -8.32 -23.64
CA ALA A 216 -4.58 -7.13 -22.93
C ALA A 216 -4.15 -7.50 -21.51
N LYS A 217 -4.97 -8.24 -20.79
CA LYS A 217 -4.65 -8.77 -19.44
C LYS A 217 -3.41 -9.63 -19.49
N LYS A 218 -3.30 -10.55 -20.45
CA LYS A 218 -2.12 -11.41 -20.60
C LYS A 218 -0.83 -10.62 -20.79
N LYS A 219 -0.81 -9.61 -21.66
CA LYS A 219 0.38 -8.75 -21.85
C LYS A 219 0.77 -8.02 -20.58
N LEU A 220 -0.21 -7.53 -19.81
CA LEU A 220 0.03 -6.85 -18.53
C LEU A 220 0.59 -7.82 -17.50
N ILE A 221 0.02 -9.01 -17.39
CA ILE A 221 0.48 -10.09 -16.51
C ILE A 221 1.90 -10.50 -16.86
N ASP A 222 2.18 -10.84 -18.12
CA ASP A 222 3.49 -11.31 -18.58
C ASP A 222 4.60 -10.30 -18.25
N ASN A 223 4.35 -8.99 -18.47
CA ASN A 223 5.31 -7.92 -18.14
C ASN A 223 5.50 -7.75 -16.63
N THR A 224 4.43 -7.83 -15.85
CA THR A 224 4.48 -7.66 -14.39
C THR A 224 5.13 -8.87 -13.73
N GLU A 225 4.82 -10.07 -14.16
CA GLU A 225 5.44 -11.30 -13.66
C GLU A 225 6.94 -11.32 -13.95
N ALA A 226 7.35 -10.94 -15.16
CA ALA A 226 8.77 -10.79 -15.49
C ALA A 226 9.47 -9.80 -14.54
N PHE A 227 8.82 -8.68 -14.21
CA PHE A 227 9.34 -7.68 -13.29
C PHE A 227 9.48 -8.21 -11.87
N VAL A 228 8.43 -8.81 -11.33
CA VAL A 228 8.43 -9.37 -9.96
C VAL A 228 9.49 -10.45 -9.80
N MET A 229 9.67 -11.28 -10.81
CA MET A 229 10.71 -12.33 -10.84
C MET A 229 12.13 -11.81 -11.14
N GLY A 230 12.33 -10.48 -11.21
CA GLY A 230 13.64 -9.88 -11.48
C GLY A 230 14.15 -10.06 -12.92
N ARG A 231 13.28 -10.47 -13.85
CA ARG A 231 13.59 -10.54 -15.28
C ARG A 231 13.45 -9.17 -15.95
N LYS A 232 14.02 -9.03 -17.16
CA LYS A 232 13.87 -7.80 -17.95
C LYS A 232 12.40 -7.51 -18.24
N SER A 233 11.96 -6.31 -17.94
CA SER A 233 10.59 -5.82 -18.09
C SER A 233 10.60 -4.34 -18.47
N ASN A 234 9.46 -3.83 -18.90
CA ASN A 234 9.35 -2.47 -19.44
C ASN A 234 8.31 -1.65 -18.69
N ASN A 235 8.44 -0.32 -18.76
CA ASN A 235 7.35 0.58 -18.43
C ASN A 235 6.14 0.26 -19.30
N CYS A 236 4.93 0.40 -18.76
CA CYS A 236 3.69 -0.03 -19.42
C CYS A 236 2.70 1.13 -19.52
N LEU A 237 2.14 1.34 -20.71
CA LEU A 237 1.06 2.28 -20.97
C LEU A 237 -0.20 1.53 -21.39
N LEU A 238 -1.27 1.61 -20.60
CA LEU A 238 -2.60 1.14 -20.94
C LEU A 238 -3.38 2.32 -21.53
N PHE A 239 -3.76 2.23 -22.78
CA PHE A 239 -4.48 3.30 -23.46
C PHE A 239 -5.77 2.81 -24.14
N GLY A 240 -6.71 3.70 -24.36
CA GLY A 240 -7.98 3.38 -25.04
C GLY A 240 -9.20 4.02 -24.37
N ASP A 241 -10.38 3.54 -24.69
CA ASP A 241 -11.64 4.19 -24.31
C ASP A 241 -11.86 4.23 -22.79
N ALA A 242 -12.61 5.24 -22.33
CA ALA A 242 -12.96 5.38 -20.93
C ALA A 242 -13.86 4.23 -20.45
N GLY A 243 -13.68 3.80 -19.20
CA GLY A 243 -14.54 2.76 -18.59
C GLY A 243 -14.28 1.33 -19.07
N THR A 244 -13.15 1.07 -19.74
CA THR A 244 -12.78 -0.26 -20.25
C THR A 244 -11.95 -1.12 -19.28
N GLY A 245 -11.74 -0.67 -18.04
CA GLY A 245 -11.05 -1.46 -17.01
C GLY A 245 -9.53 -1.24 -16.92
N LYS A 246 -8.95 -0.25 -17.59
CA LYS A 246 -7.50 0.05 -17.53
C LYS A 246 -6.97 0.20 -16.10
N SER A 247 -7.52 1.14 -15.34
CA SER A 247 -7.11 1.41 -13.95
C SER A 247 -7.42 0.23 -13.03
N SER A 248 -8.55 -0.45 -13.25
CA SER A 248 -8.91 -1.67 -12.51
C SER A 248 -7.92 -2.81 -12.75
N SER A 249 -7.42 -2.97 -13.99
CA SER A 249 -6.40 -3.98 -14.31
C SER A 249 -5.09 -3.73 -13.54
N ILE A 250 -4.67 -2.48 -13.41
CA ILE A 250 -3.46 -2.14 -12.64
C ILE A 250 -3.67 -2.38 -11.13
N LYS A 251 -4.85 -2.04 -10.59
CA LYS A 251 -5.18 -2.34 -9.19
C LYS A 251 -5.23 -3.85 -8.92
N ALA A 252 -5.76 -4.62 -9.87
CA ALA A 252 -5.81 -6.08 -9.78
C ALA A 252 -4.40 -6.71 -9.79
N ILE A 253 -3.49 -6.23 -10.61
CA ILE A 253 -2.08 -6.65 -10.63
C ILE A 253 -1.42 -6.44 -9.26
N LEU A 254 -1.66 -5.31 -8.59
CA LEU A 254 -1.13 -5.08 -7.25
C LEU A 254 -1.64 -6.14 -6.27
N ASN A 255 -2.93 -6.44 -6.27
CA ASN A 255 -3.51 -7.44 -5.39
C ASN A 255 -2.94 -8.84 -5.65
N GLN A 256 -2.69 -9.19 -6.91
CA GLN A 256 -2.18 -10.50 -7.32
C GLN A 256 -0.71 -10.73 -6.95
N TYR A 257 0.14 -9.70 -7.06
CA TYR A 257 1.60 -9.84 -6.91
C TYR A 257 2.16 -9.23 -5.62
N TYR A 258 1.32 -8.68 -4.75
CA TYR A 258 1.79 -8.11 -3.49
C TYR A 258 2.58 -9.08 -2.63
N ASP A 259 2.11 -10.32 -2.46
CA ASP A 259 2.78 -11.34 -1.65
C ASP A 259 4.11 -11.81 -2.27
N GLN A 260 4.34 -11.49 -3.53
CA GLN A 260 5.61 -11.69 -4.24
C GLN A 260 6.51 -10.44 -4.21
N GLY A 261 6.19 -9.47 -3.35
CA GLY A 261 6.99 -8.27 -3.13
C GLY A 261 6.64 -7.06 -4.00
N LEU A 262 5.53 -7.08 -4.75
CA LEU A 262 5.09 -5.91 -5.50
C LEU A 262 4.53 -4.83 -4.58
N ARG A 263 4.91 -3.58 -4.83
CA ARG A 263 4.39 -2.37 -4.19
C ARG A 263 3.99 -1.36 -5.25
N MET A 264 3.03 -0.50 -4.94
CA MET A 264 2.57 0.52 -5.88
C MET A 264 2.55 1.90 -5.23
N ILE A 265 3.06 2.90 -5.94
CA ILE A 265 3.03 4.30 -5.52
C ILE A 265 2.19 5.07 -6.54
N GLU A 266 1.05 5.57 -6.11
CA GLU A 266 0.20 6.41 -6.93
C GLU A 266 0.76 7.83 -6.97
N VAL A 267 0.92 8.37 -8.19
CA VAL A 267 1.52 9.68 -8.42
C VAL A 267 0.60 10.49 -9.33
N TYR A 268 0.21 11.65 -8.85
CA TYR A 268 -0.57 12.61 -9.63
C TYR A 268 0.36 13.53 -10.45
N LYS A 269 -0.15 14.05 -11.53
CA LYS A 269 0.59 14.87 -12.49
C LYS A 269 1.36 16.03 -11.84
N HIS A 270 0.74 16.76 -10.91
CA HIS A 270 1.37 17.88 -10.20
C HIS A 270 2.53 17.46 -9.28
N GLN A 271 2.72 16.15 -9.04
CA GLN A 271 3.78 15.58 -8.19
C GLN A 271 4.97 15.05 -9.00
N PHE A 272 5.01 15.23 -10.32
CA PHE A 272 6.09 14.67 -11.14
C PHE A 272 7.46 15.27 -10.85
N GLN A 273 7.54 16.46 -10.30
CA GLN A 273 8.77 17.04 -9.79
C GLN A 273 9.39 16.23 -8.65
N ASP A 274 8.56 15.52 -7.87
CA ASP A 274 8.96 14.75 -6.68
C ASP A 274 9.42 13.32 -7.03
N LEU A 275 9.31 12.91 -8.30
CA LEU A 275 9.59 11.53 -8.72
C LEU A 275 11.02 11.08 -8.41
N ASN A 276 12.01 11.97 -8.57
CA ASN A 276 13.41 11.63 -8.29
C ASN A 276 13.62 11.35 -6.79
N ASP A 277 13.00 12.13 -5.91
CA ASP A 277 13.08 11.95 -4.46
C ASP A 277 12.40 10.65 -4.01
N VAL A 278 11.24 10.35 -4.62
CA VAL A 278 10.53 9.09 -4.39
C VAL A 278 11.39 7.90 -4.83
N ILE A 279 11.97 7.95 -6.02
CA ILE A 279 12.84 6.88 -6.54
C ILE A 279 14.07 6.70 -5.64
N ALA A 280 14.67 7.79 -5.14
CA ALA A 280 15.82 7.71 -4.23
C ALA A 280 15.48 6.98 -2.93
N GLN A 281 14.25 7.13 -2.39
CA GLN A 281 13.80 6.44 -1.18
C GLN A 281 13.58 4.93 -1.37
N ILE A 282 13.23 4.49 -2.60
CA ILE A 282 12.82 3.09 -2.86
C ILE A 282 13.84 2.27 -3.64
N LYS A 283 14.84 2.91 -4.30
CA LYS A 283 15.78 2.22 -5.20
C LYS A 283 16.60 1.12 -4.55
N ASN A 284 16.85 1.21 -3.26
CA ASN A 284 17.67 0.26 -2.51
C ASN A 284 16.84 -0.74 -1.67
N ARG A 285 15.51 -0.72 -1.82
CA ARG A 285 14.61 -1.64 -1.09
C ARG A 285 14.46 -2.96 -1.84
N ASN A 286 14.17 -4.01 -1.10
CA ASN A 286 14.02 -5.37 -1.65
C ASN A 286 12.71 -5.59 -2.43
N TYR A 287 11.82 -4.61 -2.46
CA TYR A 287 10.54 -4.71 -3.16
C TYR A 287 10.63 -4.27 -4.61
N LYS A 288 9.67 -4.70 -5.41
CA LYS A 288 9.42 -4.22 -6.77
C LYS A 288 8.36 -3.14 -6.73
N PHE A 289 8.69 -1.96 -7.21
CA PHE A 289 7.80 -0.80 -7.17
C PHE A 289 7.24 -0.47 -8.55
N ILE A 290 5.93 -0.33 -8.63
CA ILE A 290 5.26 0.29 -9.78
C ILE A 290 4.86 1.71 -9.38
N ILE A 291 5.42 2.70 -10.04
CA ILE A 291 4.94 4.08 -10.00
C ILE A 291 3.75 4.17 -10.93
N TYR A 292 2.56 4.39 -10.36
CA TYR A 292 1.30 4.38 -11.08
C TYR A 292 0.77 5.79 -11.34
N MET A 293 0.42 6.06 -12.59
CA MET A 293 -0.11 7.34 -13.06
C MET A 293 -1.46 7.08 -13.74
N ASP A 294 -2.55 7.53 -13.12
CA ASP A 294 -3.90 7.36 -13.69
C ASP A 294 -4.27 8.54 -14.59
N ASP A 295 -4.96 8.23 -15.68
CA ASP A 295 -5.47 9.18 -16.69
C ASP A 295 -4.43 10.18 -17.21
N LEU A 296 -3.25 9.67 -17.55
CA LEU A 296 -2.13 10.47 -18.00
C LEU A 296 -2.43 11.16 -19.34
N SER A 297 -2.43 12.48 -19.31
CA SER A 297 -2.56 13.31 -20.51
C SER A 297 -1.91 14.68 -20.27
N PHE A 298 -1.34 15.27 -21.31
CA PHE A 298 -0.69 16.57 -21.26
C PHE A 298 -1.28 17.51 -22.29
N GLU A 299 -1.42 18.77 -21.91
CA GLU A 299 -1.63 19.85 -22.85
C GLU A 299 -0.24 20.32 -23.39
N GLU A 300 -0.23 21.00 -24.51
CA GLU A 300 1.00 21.36 -25.24
C GLU A 300 2.00 22.20 -24.42
N PHE A 301 1.48 23.06 -23.56
CA PHE A 301 2.27 24.01 -22.76
C PHE A 301 2.65 23.53 -21.37
N GLU A 302 2.24 22.30 -20.98
CA GLU A 302 2.55 21.77 -19.65
C GLU A 302 3.97 21.26 -19.60
N ILE A 303 4.70 21.62 -18.54
CA ILE A 303 6.11 21.26 -18.36
C ILE A 303 6.29 19.89 -17.69
N GLU A 304 5.20 19.36 -17.09
CA GLU A 304 5.21 18.12 -16.33
C GLU A 304 5.66 16.92 -17.16
N TYR A 305 5.38 16.92 -18.46
CA TYR A 305 5.86 15.86 -19.36
C TYR A 305 7.39 15.79 -19.43
N LYS A 306 8.10 16.93 -19.24
CA LYS A 306 9.56 16.97 -19.25
C LYS A 306 10.15 16.28 -18.01
N TYR A 307 9.52 16.43 -16.85
CA TYR A 307 9.91 15.70 -15.63
C TYR A 307 9.73 14.19 -15.84
N LEU A 308 8.56 13.77 -16.33
CA LEU A 308 8.31 12.37 -16.61
C LEU A 308 9.29 11.80 -17.67
N LYS A 309 9.57 12.55 -18.72
CA LYS A 309 10.55 12.16 -19.75
C LYS A 309 11.92 11.94 -19.15
N ALA A 310 12.41 12.88 -18.32
CA ALA A 310 13.70 12.78 -17.67
C ALA A 310 13.80 11.54 -16.75
N VAL A 311 12.73 11.22 -16.02
CA VAL A 311 12.68 10.04 -15.14
C VAL A 311 12.64 8.74 -15.95
N ILE A 312 11.89 8.68 -17.04
CA ILE A 312 11.79 7.47 -17.88
C ILE A 312 13.09 7.20 -18.63
N GLU A 313 13.76 8.25 -19.14
CA GLU A 313 15.03 8.12 -19.86
C GLU A 313 16.19 7.78 -18.93
N GLY A 314 16.09 8.25 -17.68
CA GLY A 314 17.24 8.28 -16.77
C GLY A 314 18.27 9.31 -17.18
N GLY A 315 19.04 9.79 -16.21
CA GLY A 315 20.20 10.65 -16.49
C GLY A 315 21.49 9.80 -16.58
N LEU A 316 22.57 10.30 -15.97
CA LEU A 316 23.80 9.52 -15.81
C LEU A 316 23.63 8.34 -14.84
N GLU A 317 22.69 8.41 -13.91
CA GLU A 317 22.37 7.33 -12.99
C GLU A 317 21.51 6.27 -13.71
N LYS A 318 21.93 5.00 -13.63
CA LYS A 318 21.14 3.89 -14.17
C LYS A 318 19.78 3.84 -13.49
N LYS A 319 18.71 3.70 -14.28
CA LYS A 319 17.36 3.44 -13.74
C LYS A 319 17.40 2.23 -12.80
N PRO A 320 16.81 2.32 -11.59
CA PRO A 320 16.77 1.20 -10.68
C PRO A 320 16.02 -0.01 -11.28
N ASP A 321 16.61 -1.20 -11.14
CA ASP A 321 16.02 -2.44 -11.68
C ASP A 321 14.77 -2.90 -10.89
N ASN A 322 14.46 -2.22 -9.78
CA ASN A 322 13.30 -2.50 -8.93
C ASN A 322 12.15 -1.48 -9.10
N VAL A 323 12.21 -0.59 -10.11
CA VAL A 323 11.19 0.44 -10.35
C VAL A 323 10.70 0.41 -11.80
N LEU A 324 9.39 0.30 -11.99
CA LEU A 324 8.71 0.51 -13.28
C LEU A 324 7.66 1.61 -13.19
N ILE A 325 7.34 2.21 -14.33
CA ILE A 325 6.26 3.18 -14.46
C ILE A 325 5.13 2.54 -15.25
N TYR A 326 3.92 2.50 -14.64
CA TYR A 326 2.69 2.10 -15.30
C TYR A 326 1.76 3.31 -15.37
N ALA A 327 1.23 3.56 -16.56
CA ALA A 327 0.30 4.66 -16.77
C ALA A 327 -0.96 4.19 -17.48
N THR A 328 -2.09 4.85 -17.19
CA THR A 328 -3.30 4.74 -18.01
C THR A 328 -3.52 6.03 -18.77
N SER A 329 -4.17 5.95 -19.93
CA SER A 329 -4.59 7.11 -20.69
C SER A 329 -5.86 6.82 -21.48
N ASN A 330 -6.70 7.83 -21.62
CA ASN A 330 -7.85 7.77 -22.51
C ASN A 330 -7.49 8.14 -23.96
N ARG A 331 -6.20 8.40 -24.23
CA ARG A 331 -5.67 8.79 -25.53
C ARG A 331 -4.47 7.91 -25.90
N ARG A 332 -4.31 7.63 -27.20
CA ARG A 332 -3.13 6.94 -27.70
C ARG A 332 -1.89 7.82 -27.62
N HIS A 333 -2.05 9.11 -27.92
CA HIS A 333 -1.00 10.11 -27.80
C HIS A 333 -1.19 10.89 -26.51
N LEU A 334 -0.21 10.87 -25.62
CA LEU A 334 -0.30 11.45 -24.29
C LEU A 334 -0.37 12.99 -24.30
N ILE A 335 0.15 13.63 -25.34
CA ILE A 335 0.14 15.08 -25.52
C ILE A 335 -0.93 15.42 -26.56
N ARG A 336 -1.76 16.43 -26.27
CA ARG A 336 -2.85 16.86 -27.15
C ARG A 336 -2.30 17.55 -28.39
N GLU A 337 -2.77 17.12 -29.56
CA GLU A 337 -2.55 17.82 -30.83
C GLU A 337 -3.61 18.92 -30.98
N THR A 338 -3.21 20.16 -31.25
CA THR A 338 -4.14 21.24 -31.62
C THR A 338 -4.45 21.22 -33.10
N PHE A 339 -5.59 21.83 -33.48
CA PHE A 339 -5.98 21.93 -34.91
C PHE A 339 -4.92 22.70 -35.73
N LYS A 340 -4.18 23.66 -35.10
CA LYS A 340 -3.06 24.38 -35.72
C LYS A 340 -1.93 23.44 -36.13
N ASP A 341 -1.63 22.40 -35.34
CA ASP A 341 -0.59 21.40 -35.73
C ASP A 341 -0.92 20.62 -37.02
N LYS A 342 -2.18 20.66 -37.46
CA LYS A 342 -2.61 20.03 -38.73
C LYS A 342 -2.51 20.96 -39.91
N GLU A 343 -2.70 22.26 -39.72
CA GLU A 343 -2.60 23.28 -40.76
C GLU A 343 -1.15 23.70 -41.00
N ASP A 344 -0.31 23.77 -39.95
CA ASP A 344 1.11 24.14 -40.03
C ASP A 344 2.03 23.01 -40.57
N ARG A 345 1.48 21.84 -40.91
CA ARG A 345 2.27 20.73 -41.51
C ARG A 345 2.92 21.07 -42.83
N ASP A 346 2.45 22.13 -43.48
CA ASP A 346 2.96 22.56 -44.79
C ASP A 346 4.01 23.70 -44.73
N GLU A 347 4.26 24.33 -43.57
CA GLU A 347 5.05 25.58 -43.57
C GLU A 347 6.32 25.65 -42.72
N GLU A 348 6.66 24.75 -41.74
CA GLU A 348 7.93 24.91 -41.02
C GLU A 348 8.56 23.63 -40.43
N LEU A 349 9.89 23.53 -40.56
CA LEU A 349 10.78 22.51 -39.95
C LEU A 349 10.62 22.37 -38.41
N HIS A 350 10.17 23.40 -37.72
CA HIS A 350 10.01 23.43 -36.26
C HIS A 350 8.79 22.65 -35.75
N THR A 351 7.75 22.47 -36.54
CA THR A 351 6.56 21.68 -36.21
C THR A 351 6.87 20.18 -36.16
N ASN A 352 7.83 19.70 -36.95
CA ASN A 352 8.26 18.31 -36.93
C ASN A 352 8.95 17.92 -35.61
N ASP A 353 9.69 18.83 -35.00
CA ASP A 353 10.42 18.57 -33.76
C ASP A 353 9.45 18.42 -32.58
N THR A 354 8.40 19.24 -32.49
CA THR A 354 7.38 19.18 -31.46
C THR A 354 6.52 17.90 -31.56
N VAL A 355 6.15 17.50 -32.79
CA VAL A 355 5.41 16.25 -33.02
C VAL A 355 6.28 15.03 -32.72
N GLN A 356 7.56 15.04 -33.10
CA GLN A 356 8.49 13.97 -32.74
C GLN A 356 8.71 13.89 -31.23
N GLU A 357 8.79 15.02 -30.55
CA GLU A 357 8.90 15.04 -29.07
C GLU A 357 7.66 14.48 -28.39
N LYS A 358 6.47 14.80 -28.88
CA LYS A 358 5.17 14.26 -28.41
C LYS A 358 5.08 12.74 -28.60
N LEU A 359 5.49 12.23 -29.76
CA LEU A 359 5.52 10.79 -30.06
C LEU A 359 6.59 10.06 -29.25
N SER A 360 7.69 10.74 -28.94
CA SER A 360 8.83 10.17 -28.23
C SER A 360 8.48 9.73 -26.80
N LEU A 361 7.54 10.39 -26.11
CA LEU A 361 7.13 10.00 -24.75
C LEU A 361 6.42 8.64 -24.74
N VAL A 362 5.52 8.39 -25.69
CA VAL A 362 4.81 7.10 -25.81
C VAL A 362 5.78 5.97 -26.18
N ALA A 363 6.74 6.24 -27.05
CA ALA A 363 7.76 5.26 -27.47
C ALA A 363 8.66 4.81 -26.29
N ARG A 364 8.75 5.58 -25.22
CA ARG A 364 9.51 5.22 -24.00
C ARG A 364 8.79 4.21 -23.09
N PHE A 365 7.49 4.02 -23.29
CA PHE A 365 6.79 2.89 -22.69
C PHE A 365 7.04 1.68 -23.60
N GLY A 366 7.93 0.78 -23.18
CA GLY A 366 8.30 -0.39 -23.99
C GLY A 366 7.15 -1.36 -24.20
N VAL A 367 6.10 -1.32 -23.35
CA VAL A 367 4.86 -2.09 -23.50
C VAL A 367 3.70 -1.13 -23.59
N THR A 368 2.94 -1.21 -24.69
CA THR A 368 1.67 -0.48 -24.86
C THR A 368 0.54 -1.47 -25.04
N ILE A 369 -0.56 -1.27 -24.30
CA ILE A 369 -1.71 -2.17 -24.24
C ILE A 369 -2.98 -1.37 -24.54
N TYR A 370 -3.69 -1.80 -25.60
CA TYR A 370 -4.93 -1.15 -26.02
C TYR A 370 -6.16 -1.78 -25.36
N PHE A 371 -7.03 -0.93 -24.79
CA PHE A 371 -8.33 -1.27 -24.23
C PHE A 371 -9.41 -0.54 -25.02
N GLY A 372 -9.92 -1.17 -26.08
CA GLY A 372 -10.99 -0.61 -26.90
C GLY A 372 -12.36 -0.80 -26.27
N ARG A 373 -13.36 -0.07 -26.79
CA ARG A 373 -14.75 -0.29 -26.40
C ARG A 373 -15.17 -1.72 -26.70
N PRO A 374 -15.89 -2.39 -25.77
CA PRO A 374 -16.42 -3.72 -26.03
C PRO A 374 -17.45 -3.67 -27.16
N GLN A 375 -17.44 -4.68 -28.00
CA GLN A 375 -18.52 -4.90 -28.97
C GLN A 375 -19.81 -5.29 -28.24
N LYS A 376 -20.97 -5.19 -28.91
CA LYS A 376 -22.27 -5.47 -28.29
C LYS A 376 -22.31 -6.84 -27.60
N ARG A 377 -21.72 -7.86 -28.20
CA ARG A 377 -21.69 -9.22 -27.64
C ARG A 377 -20.85 -9.29 -26.39
N GLU A 378 -19.69 -8.65 -26.39
CA GLU A 378 -18.78 -8.56 -25.22
C GLU A 378 -19.43 -7.76 -24.09
N PHE A 379 -20.10 -6.64 -24.41
CA PHE A 379 -20.84 -5.86 -23.42
C PHE A 379 -21.94 -6.68 -22.76
N GLN A 380 -22.72 -7.45 -23.55
CA GLN A 380 -23.75 -8.34 -23.03
C GLN A 380 -23.18 -9.42 -22.13
N GLU A 381 -22.04 -9.99 -22.48
CA GLU A 381 -21.34 -10.96 -21.65
C GLU A 381 -20.87 -10.35 -20.31
N ILE A 382 -20.31 -9.12 -20.34
CA ILE A 382 -19.95 -8.36 -19.14
C ILE A 382 -21.18 -8.19 -18.22
N VAL A 383 -22.31 -7.76 -18.77
CA VAL A 383 -23.58 -7.57 -18.03
C VAL A 383 -24.05 -8.89 -17.41
N CYS A 384 -24.06 -9.98 -18.16
CA CYS A 384 -24.50 -11.30 -17.67
C CYS A 384 -23.59 -11.81 -16.53
N GLN A 385 -22.28 -11.64 -16.64
CA GLN A 385 -21.34 -12.06 -15.59
C GLN A 385 -21.47 -11.21 -14.34
N LEU A 386 -21.61 -9.90 -14.46
CA LEU A 386 -21.84 -9.01 -13.34
C LEU A 386 -23.17 -9.30 -12.64
N ALA A 387 -24.25 -9.57 -13.39
CA ALA A 387 -25.56 -9.93 -12.85
C ALA A 387 -25.49 -11.24 -12.03
N LYS A 388 -24.78 -12.26 -12.52
CA LYS A 388 -24.56 -13.52 -11.82
C LYS A 388 -23.81 -13.31 -10.48
N ARG A 389 -22.76 -12.49 -10.49
CA ARG A 389 -21.99 -12.17 -9.27
C ARG A 389 -22.82 -11.44 -8.21
N ASN A 390 -23.73 -10.58 -8.65
CA ASN A 390 -24.63 -9.84 -7.77
C ASN A 390 -25.93 -10.60 -7.43
N ASN A 391 -26.02 -11.89 -7.79
CA ASN A 391 -27.19 -12.75 -7.54
C ASN A 391 -28.52 -12.12 -7.99
N LEU A 392 -28.53 -11.41 -9.13
CA LEU A 392 -29.74 -10.82 -9.67
C LEU A 392 -30.62 -11.89 -10.32
N ASN A 393 -31.87 -11.99 -9.85
CA ASN A 393 -32.87 -12.94 -10.34
C ASN A 393 -33.67 -12.35 -11.51
N LEU A 394 -33.03 -12.16 -12.66
CA LEU A 394 -33.66 -11.75 -13.91
C LEU A 394 -33.35 -12.79 -14.99
N THR A 395 -34.29 -12.97 -15.91
CA THR A 395 -34.01 -13.78 -17.12
C THR A 395 -33.00 -13.08 -18.00
N GLU A 396 -32.18 -13.85 -18.73
CA GLU A 396 -31.15 -13.28 -19.61
C GLU A 396 -31.74 -12.32 -20.64
N GLU A 397 -32.92 -12.63 -21.17
CA GLU A 397 -33.62 -11.79 -22.16
C GLU A 397 -34.03 -10.43 -21.57
N GLU A 398 -34.62 -10.43 -20.37
CA GLU A 398 -35.00 -9.19 -19.65
C GLU A 398 -33.78 -8.35 -19.28
N LEU A 399 -32.73 -8.99 -18.74
CA LEU A 399 -31.50 -8.34 -18.37
C LEU A 399 -30.82 -7.64 -19.55
N LEU A 400 -30.69 -8.32 -20.69
CA LEU A 400 -30.09 -7.78 -21.90
C LEU A 400 -30.94 -6.71 -22.57
N ALA A 401 -32.28 -6.84 -22.55
CA ALA A 401 -33.17 -5.81 -23.04
C ALA A 401 -33.05 -4.50 -22.26
N GLU A 402 -33.02 -4.58 -20.93
CA GLU A 402 -32.83 -3.39 -20.06
C GLU A 402 -31.42 -2.83 -20.17
N ALA A 403 -30.37 -3.67 -20.25
CA ALA A 403 -29.00 -3.24 -20.45
C ALA A 403 -28.81 -2.47 -21.75
N ASN A 404 -29.45 -2.91 -22.86
CA ASN A 404 -29.38 -2.19 -24.13
C ASN A 404 -30.10 -0.82 -24.08
N LYS A 405 -31.16 -0.68 -23.31
CA LYS A 405 -31.81 0.63 -23.08
C LYS A 405 -30.92 1.54 -22.22
N TRP A 406 -30.31 0.97 -21.20
CA TRP A 406 -29.43 1.71 -20.27
C TRP A 406 -28.23 2.30 -21.00
N GLU A 407 -27.53 1.52 -21.81
CA GLU A 407 -26.32 1.95 -22.52
C GLU A 407 -26.56 3.13 -23.46
N LEU A 408 -27.73 3.17 -24.13
CA LEU A 408 -28.09 4.26 -25.03
C LEU A 408 -28.17 5.62 -24.31
N SER A 409 -28.56 5.61 -23.03
CA SER A 409 -28.73 6.83 -22.22
C SER A 409 -27.54 7.15 -21.32
N HIS A 410 -26.55 6.23 -21.16
CA HIS A 410 -25.46 6.34 -20.20
C HIS A 410 -24.06 6.26 -20.82
N GLY A 411 -23.86 6.80 -22.01
CA GLY A 411 -22.53 6.99 -22.61
C GLY A 411 -21.97 5.81 -23.41
N GLY A 412 -22.81 4.82 -23.71
CA GLY A 412 -22.47 3.71 -24.60
C GLY A 412 -21.88 2.49 -23.88
N MET A 413 -21.47 1.50 -24.65
CA MET A 413 -20.99 0.21 -24.14
C MET A 413 -19.62 0.35 -23.48
N SER A 414 -19.55 0.07 -22.19
CA SER A 414 -18.29 -0.01 -21.42
C SER A 414 -18.48 -0.86 -20.16
N GLY A 415 -17.40 -1.34 -19.56
CA GLY A 415 -17.45 -2.05 -18.28
C GLY A 415 -18.03 -1.17 -17.16
N ARG A 416 -17.74 0.14 -17.17
CA ARG A 416 -18.32 1.09 -16.22
C ARG A 416 -19.83 1.22 -16.38
N THR A 417 -20.32 1.33 -17.61
CA THR A 417 -21.75 1.41 -17.90
C THR A 417 -22.47 0.14 -17.48
N ALA A 418 -21.85 -1.03 -17.71
CA ALA A 418 -22.39 -2.31 -17.26
C ALA A 418 -22.46 -2.39 -15.72
N GLN A 419 -21.40 -2.00 -15.00
CA GLN A 419 -21.41 -1.99 -13.54
C GLN A 419 -22.47 -1.05 -12.97
N GLN A 420 -22.55 0.18 -13.48
CA GLN A 420 -23.58 1.15 -13.05
C GLN A 420 -25.00 0.63 -13.28
N PHE A 421 -25.23 -0.10 -14.36
CA PHE A 421 -26.52 -0.74 -14.64
C PHE A 421 -26.84 -1.82 -13.60
N ILE A 422 -25.88 -2.68 -13.28
CA ILE A 422 -26.05 -3.74 -12.28
C ILE A 422 -26.25 -3.15 -10.88
N ASP A 423 -25.49 -2.12 -10.50
CA ASP A 423 -25.67 -1.42 -9.22
C ASP A 423 -27.06 -0.80 -9.09
N TYR A 424 -27.55 -0.21 -10.16
CA TYR A 424 -28.92 0.33 -10.23
C TYR A 424 -30.00 -0.75 -10.04
N LEU A 425 -29.82 -1.91 -10.69
CA LEU A 425 -30.76 -3.03 -10.52
C LEU A 425 -30.69 -3.62 -9.10
N ALA A 426 -29.50 -3.82 -8.57
CA ALA A 426 -29.31 -4.32 -7.21
C ALA A 426 -29.96 -3.39 -6.17
N GLY A 427 -29.82 -2.07 -6.33
CA GLY A 427 -30.47 -1.08 -5.48
C GLY A 427 -32.01 -1.12 -5.55
N LYS A 428 -32.59 -1.47 -6.72
CA LYS A 428 -34.03 -1.63 -6.86
C LYS A 428 -34.59 -2.91 -6.22
N THR A 429 -33.83 -3.99 -6.27
CA THR A 429 -34.27 -5.31 -5.77
C THR A 429 -34.03 -5.52 -4.29
N GLY A 430 -33.36 -4.59 -3.60
CA GLY A 430 -33.01 -4.70 -2.17
C GLY A 430 -31.94 -5.76 -1.86
N ASN A 431 -31.32 -6.34 -2.87
CA ASN A 431 -30.19 -7.27 -2.72
C ASN A 431 -28.90 -6.46 -2.53
N PHE A 432 -28.60 -6.09 -1.29
CA PHE A 432 -27.26 -5.63 -0.92
C PHE A 432 -26.39 -6.89 -0.73
N SER A 433 -25.46 -7.14 -1.63
CA SER A 433 -24.32 -7.97 -1.29
C SER A 433 -23.47 -7.17 -0.30
N GLU A 434 -23.31 -7.68 0.91
CA GLU A 434 -22.32 -7.20 1.87
C GLU A 434 -20.93 -7.22 1.17
N ILE A 435 -20.33 -6.03 1.06
CA ILE A 435 -19.00 -5.82 0.49
C ILE A 435 -17.96 -6.03 1.59
#